data_44a87e62c6e9f9d2e534bbf0a6760043
#
_entry.id   44a87e62c6e9f9d2e534bbf0a6760043
#
_cell.length_a   1.000
_cell.length_b   1.000
_cell.length_c   1.000
_cell.angle_alpha   90.00
_cell.angle_beta   90.00
_cell.angle_gamma   90.00
#
_symmetry.space_group_name_H-M   'P 1'
#
loop_
_entity.id
_entity.type
_entity.pdbx_description
1 polymer ?
#
loop_
_entity_poly.entity_id
_entity_poly.type
_entity_poly.pdbx_seq_one_letter_code
_entity_poly.pdbx_strand_id
1 'polypeptide(L)'
;MGIGNNKSIKSVKLPVQPTKLTKAQKGTIGEYQAIVDLTKQGYHVALACNPQCPFDLVAVNDDGDIRLIDVKSNTYRRKSKKTYKKSLKIYRCPTEKQRKLKIELMMVDND
;
A
#
# COMPACT_ATOMS: atom_id res chain seq x y z
N MET A 1 -9.45 29.09 -26.33
CA MET A 1 -9.77 28.91 -26.04
C MET A 1 -9.93 28.59 -24.88
N GLY A 2 -10.58 28.52 -24.57
CA GLY A 2 -10.99 28.22 -23.31
C GLY A 2 -10.04 27.63 -22.46
N ILE A 3 -9.06 27.51 -22.91
CA ILE A 3 -8.09 26.90 -22.22
C ILE A 3 -7.72 27.50 -20.96
N GLY A 4 -8.01 28.73 -20.79
CA GLY A 4 -7.76 29.37 -19.54
C GLY A 4 -8.38 28.66 -18.38
N ASN A 5 -9.29 27.81 -18.65
CA ASN A 5 -9.95 27.10 -17.60
C ASN A 5 -9.01 26.26 -16.77
N ASN A 6 -7.92 25.91 -17.32
CA ASN A 6 -7.00 25.11 -16.55
C ASN A 6 -6.47 25.82 -15.34
N LYS A 7 -6.63 27.11 -15.31
CA LYS A 7 -6.16 27.84 -14.16
C LYS A 7 -6.82 27.43 -12.89
N SER A 8 -8.10 27.14 -12.96
CA SER A 8 -8.79 26.77 -11.73
C SER A 8 -8.23 25.46 -11.19
N ILE A 9 -7.85 24.58 -12.05
CA ILE A 9 -7.28 23.32 -11.60
C ILE A 9 -5.91 23.55 -10.98
N LYS A 10 -5.13 24.37 -11.63
CA LYS A 10 -3.79 24.59 -11.15
C LYS A 10 -3.72 25.34 -9.86
N SER A 11 -4.66 26.23 -9.65
CA SER A 11 -4.61 27.04 -8.47
C SER A 11 -5.26 26.41 -7.27
N VAL A 12 -5.88 25.27 -7.44
CA VAL A 12 -6.48 24.59 -6.31
C VAL A 12 -5.41 24.05 -5.42
N LYS A 13 -5.37 24.54 -4.22
CA LYS A 13 -4.47 24.03 -3.22
C LYS A 13 -5.29 23.33 -2.18
N LEU A 14 -5.05 22.06 -2.03
CA LEU A 14 -5.76 21.33 -1.02
C LEU A 14 -5.25 21.75 0.34
N PRO A 15 -6.13 21.84 1.31
CA PRO A 15 -5.69 22.20 2.65
C PRO A 15 -4.69 21.16 3.14
N VAL A 16 -3.64 21.65 3.70
CA VAL A 16 -2.64 20.77 4.26
C VAL A 16 -3.04 20.47 5.67
N GLN A 17 -4.20 19.92 5.82
CA GLN A 17 -4.70 19.58 7.12
C GLN A 17 -4.19 18.21 7.49
N PRO A 18 -3.66 18.05 8.69
CA PRO A 18 -3.28 16.72 9.13
C PRO A 18 -4.53 15.92 9.41
N THR A 19 -5.12 15.42 8.38
CA THR A 19 -6.33 14.62 8.52
C THR A 19 -5.95 13.23 8.95
N LYS A 20 -6.64 12.76 9.96
CA LYS A 20 -6.39 11.43 10.44
C LYS A 20 -6.96 10.44 9.44
N LEU A 21 -6.11 9.61 8.91
CA LEU A 21 -6.53 8.61 7.93
C LEU A 21 -7.15 7.41 8.62
N THR A 22 -8.16 6.85 7.97
CA THR A 22 -8.75 5.61 8.44
C THR A 22 -7.84 4.45 8.05
N LYS A 23 -8.08 3.29 8.64
CA LYS A 23 -7.34 2.09 8.26
C LYS A 23 -7.52 1.77 6.80
N ALA A 24 -8.73 1.93 6.28
CA ALA A 24 -9.00 1.64 4.88
C ALA A 24 -8.21 2.57 3.97
N GLN A 25 -8.11 3.84 4.33
CA GLN A 25 -7.34 4.80 3.55
C GLN A 25 -5.86 4.48 3.57
N LYS A 26 -5.34 4.10 4.73
CA LYS A 26 -3.94 3.70 4.84
C LYS A 26 -3.65 2.46 4.01
N GLY A 27 -4.58 1.52 4.01
CA GLY A 27 -4.45 0.32 3.20
C GLY A 27 -4.40 0.65 1.71
N THR A 28 -5.27 1.54 1.27
CA THR A 28 -5.29 1.97 -0.12
C THR A 28 -3.99 2.65 -0.51
N ILE A 29 -3.51 3.54 0.33
CA ILE A 29 -2.24 4.23 0.08
C ILE A 29 -1.11 3.20 -0.04
N GLY A 30 -1.08 2.24 0.87
CA GLY A 30 -0.05 1.21 0.84
C GLY A 30 -0.08 0.40 -0.43
N GLU A 31 -1.27 0.04 -0.91
CA GLU A 31 -1.40 -0.70 -2.15
C GLU A 31 -0.88 0.10 -3.34
N TYR A 32 -1.21 1.38 -3.40
CA TYR A 32 -0.72 2.21 -4.49
C TYR A 32 0.79 2.44 -4.41
N GLN A 33 1.34 2.53 -3.22
CA GLN A 33 2.79 2.61 -3.07
C GLN A 33 3.46 1.35 -3.59
N ALA A 34 2.87 0.19 -3.30
CA ALA A 34 3.39 -1.07 -3.80
C ALA A 34 3.33 -1.12 -5.32
N ILE A 35 2.23 -0.63 -5.91
CA ILE A 35 2.10 -0.57 -7.36
C ILE A 35 3.20 0.27 -7.97
N VAL A 36 3.45 1.44 -7.40
CA VAL A 36 4.50 2.33 -7.90
C VAL A 36 5.86 1.63 -7.84
N ASP A 37 6.17 1.03 -6.71
CA ASP A 37 7.47 0.39 -6.53
C ASP A 37 7.65 -0.79 -7.48
N LEU A 38 6.63 -1.61 -7.64
CA LEU A 38 6.70 -2.76 -8.53
C LEU A 38 6.80 -2.32 -9.98
N THR A 39 6.09 -1.27 -10.33
CA THR A 39 6.14 -0.72 -11.69
C THR A 39 7.54 -0.22 -12.00
N LYS A 40 8.17 0.44 -11.03
CA LYS A 40 9.56 0.90 -11.20
C LYS A 40 10.53 -0.25 -11.41
N GLN A 41 10.21 -1.41 -10.87
CA GLN A 41 11.04 -2.59 -11.02
C GLN A 41 10.76 -3.35 -12.32
N GLY A 42 9.84 -2.87 -13.12
CA GLY A 42 9.56 -3.48 -14.41
C GLY A 42 8.40 -4.48 -14.42
N TYR A 43 7.62 -4.51 -13.37
CA TYR A 43 6.47 -5.39 -13.32
C TYR A 43 5.23 -4.73 -13.88
N HIS A 44 4.39 -5.54 -14.50
CA HIS A 44 3.04 -5.15 -14.86
C HIS A 44 2.15 -5.56 -13.70
N VAL A 45 1.40 -4.62 -13.14
CA VAL A 45 0.69 -4.86 -11.89
C VAL A 45 -0.81 -4.75 -12.08
N ALA A 46 -1.55 -5.67 -11.50
CA ALA A 46 -3.00 -5.65 -11.49
C ALA A 46 -3.51 -5.77 -10.06
N LEU A 47 -4.58 -5.06 -9.77
CA LEU A 47 -5.23 -5.13 -8.47
C LEU A 47 -6.26 -6.25 -8.46
N ALA A 48 -6.37 -6.94 -7.34
CA ALA A 48 -7.46 -7.87 -7.15
C ALA A 48 -8.75 -7.07 -6.93
N CYS A 49 -9.81 -7.48 -7.60
CA CYS A 49 -11.06 -6.76 -7.53
C CYS A 49 -12.04 -7.37 -6.52
N ASN A 50 -11.75 -8.54 -6.02
CA ASN A 50 -12.65 -9.26 -5.13
C ASN A 50 -12.14 -9.19 -3.69
N PRO A 51 -12.93 -8.67 -2.76
CA PRO A 51 -12.47 -8.57 -1.37
C PRO A 51 -12.19 -9.91 -0.71
N GLN A 52 -12.69 -11.00 -1.27
CA GLN A 52 -12.40 -12.32 -0.75
C GLN A 52 -11.07 -12.87 -1.27
N CYS A 53 -10.45 -12.18 -2.20
CA CYS A 53 -9.19 -12.63 -2.77
C CYS A 53 -8.09 -12.62 -1.72
N PRO A 54 -7.30 -13.70 -1.61
CA PRO A 54 -6.27 -13.78 -0.58
C PRO A 54 -5.02 -12.97 -0.88
N PHE A 55 -4.95 -12.31 -2.03
CA PHE A 55 -3.86 -11.41 -2.36
C PHE A 55 -4.43 -10.09 -2.87
N ASP A 56 -3.64 -9.04 -2.78
CA ASP A 56 -4.06 -7.71 -3.21
C ASP A 56 -3.64 -7.38 -4.62
N LEU A 57 -2.46 -7.86 -5.02
CA LEU A 57 -1.86 -7.52 -6.29
C LEU A 57 -1.31 -8.75 -6.98
N VAL A 58 -1.32 -8.69 -8.31
CA VAL A 58 -0.57 -9.63 -9.14
C VAL A 58 0.45 -8.81 -9.91
N ALA A 59 1.70 -9.22 -9.87
CA ALA A 59 2.78 -8.56 -10.58
C ALA A 59 3.43 -9.56 -11.52
N VAL A 60 3.55 -9.19 -12.79
CA VAL A 60 4.12 -10.06 -13.80
C VAL A 60 5.20 -9.27 -14.53
N ASN A 61 6.38 -9.87 -14.68
CA ASN A 61 7.43 -9.20 -15.44
C ASN A 61 7.45 -9.73 -16.88
N ASP A 62 8.32 -9.15 -17.68
CA ASP A 62 8.39 -9.52 -19.10
C ASP A 62 8.92 -10.93 -19.31
N ASP A 63 9.56 -11.49 -18.31
CA ASP A 63 10.04 -12.87 -18.38
C ASP A 63 8.95 -13.88 -18.03
N GLY A 64 7.79 -13.40 -17.65
CA GLY A 64 6.69 -14.27 -17.30
C GLY A 64 6.63 -14.69 -15.86
N ASP A 65 7.50 -14.14 -15.02
CA ASP A 65 7.44 -14.43 -13.59
C ASP A 65 6.23 -13.78 -12.98
N ILE A 66 5.50 -14.53 -12.20
CA ILE A 66 4.27 -14.07 -11.57
C ILE A 66 4.46 -14.02 -10.07
N ARG A 67 4.10 -12.89 -9.48
CA ARG A 67 4.12 -12.72 -8.03
C ARG A 67 2.73 -12.38 -7.54
N LEU A 68 2.28 -13.10 -6.54
CA LEU A 68 1.02 -12.81 -5.86
C LEU A 68 1.38 -12.13 -4.56
N ILE A 69 0.85 -10.94 -4.34
CA ILE A 69 1.33 -10.07 -3.27
C ILE A 69 0.18 -9.62 -2.37
N ASP A 70 0.37 -9.75 -1.08
CA ASP A 70 -0.52 -9.20 -0.07
C ASP A 70 0.22 -8.03 0.56
N VAL A 71 -0.30 -6.83 0.36
CA VAL A 71 0.34 -5.61 0.85
C VAL A 71 -0.11 -5.33 2.27
N LYS A 72 0.84 -5.13 3.15
CA LYS A 72 0.56 -4.79 4.53
C LYS A 72 1.33 -3.55 4.90
N SER A 73 0.69 -2.65 5.64
CA SER A 73 1.38 -1.50 6.17
C SER A 73 2.18 -1.92 7.39
N ASN A 74 3.36 -1.37 7.52
CA ASN A 74 4.13 -1.57 8.73
C ASN A 74 3.36 -0.94 9.88
N THR A 75 3.23 -1.71 10.95
CA THR A 75 2.49 -1.27 12.12
C THR A 75 3.43 -1.25 13.31
N TYR A 76 3.31 -0.22 14.11
CA TYR A 76 4.14 -0.07 15.29
C TYR A 76 3.25 -0.02 16.51
N ARG A 77 3.64 -0.76 17.54
CA ARG A 77 2.93 -0.76 18.81
C ARG A 77 3.58 0.28 19.71
N ARG A 78 2.76 1.20 20.21
CA ARG A 78 3.26 2.17 21.15
C ARG A 78 3.48 1.51 22.49
N LYS A 79 4.66 1.69 23.05
CA LYS A 79 4.96 1.15 24.35
C LYS A 79 4.34 2.01 25.45
N SER A 80 4.36 1.49 26.67
CA SER A 80 3.85 2.20 27.80
C SER A 80 4.53 3.54 27.94
N LYS A 81 3.75 4.56 28.23
CA LYS A 81 4.28 5.90 28.38
C LYS A 81 5.37 6.00 29.42
N LYS A 82 5.26 5.22 30.45
CA LYS A 82 6.19 5.32 31.56
C LYS A 82 7.54 4.75 31.23
N THR A 83 7.61 3.88 30.27
CA THR A 83 8.81 3.11 30.09
C THR A 83 9.51 3.39 28.79
N TYR A 84 8.77 3.59 27.72
CA TYR A 84 9.40 3.64 26.40
C TYR A 84 8.85 4.78 25.58
N LYS A 85 9.75 5.34 24.79
CA LYS A 85 9.39 6.41 23.86
C LYS A 85 9.21 5.91 22.45
N LYS A 86 9.74 4.75 22.13
CA LYS A 86 9.68 4.22 20.78
C LYS A 86 8.51 3.28 20.62
N SER A 87 8.03 3.21 19.40
CA SER A 87 7.02 2.22 19.02
C SER A 87 7.69 0.93 18.62
N LEU A 88 6.98 -0.17 18.80
CA LEU A 88 7.45 -1.47 18.35
C LEU A 88 6.78 -1.83 17.05
N LYS A 89 7.58 -2.25 16.10
CA LYS A 89 7.05 -2.71 14.84
C LYS A 89 6.33 -4.04 15.04
N ILE A 90 5.13 -4.13 14.48
CA ILE A 90 4.37 -5.37 14.52
C ILE A 90 4.66 -6.15 13.26
N TYR A 91 5.22 -7.34 13.43
CA TYR A 91 5.52 -8.20 12.30
C TYR A 91 4.30 -9.02 11.93
N ARG A 92 4.16 -9.26 10.66
CA ARG A 92 3.05 -10.02 10.15
C ARG A 92 3.54 -11.28 9.48
N CYS A 93 2.73 -12.32 9.58
CA CYS A 93 3.05 -13.60 8.96
C CYS A 93 1.99 -13.97 7.96
N PRO A 94 2.34 -14.67 6.88
CA PRO A 94 1.33 -15.15 5.95
C PRO A 94 0.42 -16.18 6.62
N THR A 95 -0.83 -16.19 6.22
CA THR A 95 -1.75 -17.21 6.66
C THR A 95 -1.39 -18.53 5.98
N GLU A 96 -1.96 -19.62 6.49
CA GLU A 96 -1.72 -20.90 5.88
C GLU A 96 -2.17 -20.94 4.43
N LYS A 97 -3.31 -20.35 4.15
CA LYS A 97 -3.82 -20.27 2.79
C LYS A 97 -2.87 -19.51 1.88
N GLN A 98 -2.32 -18.41 2.37
CA GLN A 98 -1.38 -17.61 1.61
C GLN A 98 -0.10 -18.38 1.33
N ARG A 99 0.37 -19.17 2.29
CA ARG A 99 1.56 -19.99 2.06
C ARG A 99 1.32 -21.05 0.99
N LYS A 100 0.16 -21.67 1.02
CA LYS A 100 -0.17 -22.67 0.01
C LYS A 100 -0.21 -22.08 -1.38
N LEU A 101 -0.69 -20.86 -1.50
CA LEU A 101 -0.79 -20.18 -2.79
C LEU A 101 0.48 -19.43 -3.15
N LYS A 102 1.50 -19.51 -2.30
CA LYS A 102 2.78 -18.84 -2.52
C LYS A 102 2.61 -17.32 -2.64
N ILE A 103 1.79 -16.78 -1.77
CA ILE A 103 1.55 -15.35 -1.72
C ILE A 103 2.63 -14.70 -0.85
N GLU A 104 3.23 -13.63 -1.37
CA GLU A 104 4.24 -12.87 -0.65
C GLU A 104 3.58 -11.76 0.15
N LEU A 105 4.15 -11.46 1.29
CA LEU A 105 3.75 -10.28 2.04
C LEU A 105 4.71 -9.16 1.68
N MET A 106 4.16 -8.05 1.24
CA MET A 106 4.94 -6.87 0.94
C MET A 106 4.62 -5.80 1.97
N MET A 107 5.63 -5.43 2.74
CA MET A 107 5.45 -4.45 3.81
C MET A 107 5.75 -3.06 3.27
N VAL A 108 4.87 -2.13 3.55
CA VAL A 108 5.06 -0.74 3.15
C VAL A 108 4.92 0.16 4.36
N ASP A 109 5.70 1.23 4.37
CA ASP A 109 5.60 2.27 5.37
C ASP A 109 4.84 3.43 4.75
N ASN A 110 3.72 3.77 5.36
CA ASN A 110 2.94 4.89 4.85
C ASN A 110 2.70 5.94 5.94
N ASP A 111 3.64 6.06 6.82
CA ASP A 111 3.60 7.09 7.86
C ASP A 111 4.19 8.40 7.37
#